data_2342353069e77cf53ed2c8fe66d270d3
#
_entry.id   2342353069e77cf53ed2c8fe66d270d3
#
_cell.length_a   1.000
_cell.length_b   1.000
_cell.length_c   1.000
_cell.angle_alpha   90.00
_cell.angle_beta   90.00
_cell.angle_gamma   90.00
#
_symmetry.space_group_name_H-M   'P 1'
#
loop_
_entity.id
_entity.type
_entity.pdbx_description
1 polymer ?
#
loop_
_entity_poly.entity_id
_entity_poly.type
_entity_poly.pdbx_seq_one_letter_code
_entity_poly.pdbx_strand_id
1 'polypeptide(L)'
;MKLFTSIPAQNIYFEESTVETGNTRAGTEMGIINVFDEFEYQSIIGFGGAFTESAAYNYAQLTDEQKKLFMERYFSRENGIGYNFGRTHINSCDFSLDVYSYIENGDKELKTFSLERDRKYIIPFIKDALPYCQDEELILFASPWSPPAFMKDNESVFRGGSLKEEYKECWARYYAKYIKAMAEEGITISAISIQNEPLARQSWESCYYSPDDEREFIEKYLSPVLDDEGLSDIKIIIWDHNKERVYDRTKKIFSSKAVEDRVWAVGHHWYSGNHFEGMRLVHEKYGKVLLSTENCGSINEDPISLAERYGKELVGDFNNFTAGLCDWNLLLSEKGGPFHNRSAGTTAVAGIVFEDKAAGCHAPILYNTETRELVFTPIYYYIGHFSKFVQRGAKRIATTRYCENIYTVAFKNPDGSIVLVMMSTSHRELPAVVRHNDVCTKLVMQPHSMVTVIL
;
A
#
# COMPACT_ATOMS: atom_id res chain seq x y z
N MET A 1 4.24 -15.31 27.30
CA MET A 1 4.30 -14.90 25.90
C MET A 1 2.90 -15.02 25.32
N LYS A 2 2.37 -13.96 24.70
CA LYS A 2 1.06 -13.94 24.05
C LYS A 2 1.18 -14.29 22.57
N LEU A 3 0.26 -15.09 22.06
CA LEU A 3 0.15 -15.45 20.65
C LEU A 3 -1.22 -15.05 20.12
N PHE A 4 -1.24 -14.58 18.88
CA PHE A 4 -2.45 -14.35 18.11
C PHE A 4 -2.35 -15.19 16.84
N THR A 5 -3.29 -16.10 16.64
CA THR A 5 -3.24 -17.12 15.59
C THR A 5 -4.39 -16.95 14.61
N SER A 6 -4.08 -17.03 13.30
CA SER A 6 -5.08 -17.13 12.24
C SER A 6 -4.83 -18.39 11.39
N ILE A 7 -5.91 -19.19 11.20
CA ILE A 7 -5.94 -20.41 10.39
C ILE A 7 -7.17 -20.33 9.48
N PRO A 8 -7.08 -19.71 8.31
CA PRO A 8 -8.24 -19.43 7.46
C PRO A 8 -9.06 -20.66 7.09
N ALA A 9 -8.41 -21.80 6.85
CA ALA A 9 -9.09 -23.05 6.52
C ALA A 9 -9.99 -23.58 7.66
N GLN A 10 -9.80 -23.08 8.90
CA GLN A 10 -10.59 -23.43 10.07
C GLN A 10 -11.50 -22.28 10.52
N ASN A 11 -11.54 -21.15 9.80
CA ASN A 11 -12.21 -19.91 10.21
C ASN A 11 -11.74 -19.39 11.59
N ILE A 12 -10.49 -19.63 11.94
CA ILE A 12 -9.87 -19.09 13.16
C ILE A 12 -9.12 -17.83 12.77
N TYR A 13 -9.40 -16.71 13.48
CA TYR A 13 -8.79 -15.43 13.21
C TYR A 13 -8.47 -14.68 14.50
N PHE A 14 -7.21 -14.27 14.68
CA PHE A 14 -6.70 -13.58 15.86
C PHE A 14 -7.02 -14.28 17.19
N GLU A 15 -7.08 -15.61 17.18
CA GLU A 15 -7.28 -16.36 18.41
C GLU A 15 -6.12 -16.09 19.39
N GLU A 16 -6.43 -15.49 20.54
CA GLU A 16 -5.44 -15.19 21.57
C GLU A 16 -5.18 -16.44 22.42
N SER A 17 -3.91 -16.75 22.59
CA SER A 17 -3.45 -17.80 23.49
C SER A 17 -2.17 -17.39 24.21
N THR A 18 -1.77 -18.14 25.22
CA THR A 18 -0.53 -17.92 25.96
C THR A 18 0.30 -19.18 25.96
N VAL A 19 1.61 -19.02 25.81
CA VAL A 19 2.57 -20.13 25.92
C VAL A 19 3.53 -19.84 27.06
N GLU A 20 3.79 -20.86 27.89
CA GLU A 20 4.78 -20.75 28.95
C GLU A 20 6.18 -20.58 28.36
N THR A 21 6.89 -19.60 28.88
CA THR A 21 8.30 -19.38 28.54
C THR A 21 9.18 -20.24 29.44
N GLY A 22 10.06 -21.03 28.86
CA GLY A 22 10.96 -21.87 29.63
C GLY A 22 12.41 -21.45 29.45
N ASN A 23 13.20 -21.54 30.52
CA ASN A 23 14.65 -21.51 30.44
C ASN A 23 15.07 -22.86 29.82
N THR A 24 15.15 -22.94 28.52
CA THR A 24 15.61 -24.18 27.89
C THR A 24 17.03 -24.01 27.40
N ARG A 25 17.96 -24.71 28.04
CA ARG A 25 19.11 -25.25 27.34
C ARG A 25 18.59 -26.26 26.29
N ALA A 26 17.82 -25.76 25.31
CA ALA A 26 17.27 -26.59 24.26
C ALA A 26 18.40 -26.90 23.30
N GLY A 27 18.94 -28.12 23.42
CA GLY A 27 19.86 -28.69 22.45
C GLY A 27 19.17 -29.03 21.11
N THR A 28 18.27 -28.21 20.63
CA THR A 28 17.60 -28.37 19.32
C THR A 28 18.11 -27.29 18.39
N GLU A 29 18.80 -27.70 17.34
CA GLU A 29 19.27 -26.78 16.28
C GLU A 29 18.19 -26.55 15.21
N MET A 30 17.25 -27.47 15.10
CA MET A 30 16.19 -27.45 14.11
C MET A 30 14.94 -26.69 14.60
N GLY A 31 14.31 -25.94 13.72
CA GLY A 31 13.10 -25.18 14.02
C GLY A 31 13.34 -23.91 14.86
N ILE A 32 14.61 -23.50 15.01
CA ILE A 32 14.95 -22.30 15.80
C ILE A 32 14.76 -21.04 14.99
N ILE A 33 14.09 -20.08 15.64
CA ILE A 33 13.91 -18.69 15.18
C ILE A 33 14.53 -17.81 16.25
N ASN A 34 15.63 -17.13 15.92
CA ASN A 34 16.25 -16.19 16.84
C ASN A 34 15.75 -14.78 16.57
N VAL A 35 15.55 -14.02 17.64
CA VAL A 35 15.22 -12.60 17.60
C VAL A 35 16.32 -11.81 18.29
N PHE A 36 16.87 -10.81 17.61
CA PHE A 36 17.97 -9.98 18.07
C PHE A 36 17.52 -8.51 18.06
N ASP A 37 17.05 -8.01 19.20
CA ASP A 37 16.48 -6.67 19.33
C ASP A 37 17.54 -5.56 19.46
N GLU A 38 18.79 -5.91 19.58
CA GLU A 38 19.93 -4.98 19.51
C GLU A 38 20.29 -4.54 18.09
N PHE A 39 19.79 -5.26 17.05
CA PHE A 39 20.00 -4.89 15.64
C PHE A 39 18.73 -4.25 15.06
N GLU A 40 18.68 -2.94 15.10
CA GLU A 40 17.57 -2.15 14.59
C GLU A 40 17.84 -1.67 13.16
N TYR A 41 16.79 -1.64 12.34
CA TYR A 41 16.82 -1.21 10.94
C TYR A 41 15.83 -0.07 10.68
N GLN A 42 15.08 -0.10 9.58
CA GLN A 42 14.15 0.96 9.22
C GLN A 42 13.02 1.14 10.24
N SER A 43 12.56 2.38 10.36
CA SER A 43 11.33 2.71 11.10
C SER A 43 10.10 2.47 10.25
N ILE A 44 9.06 1.92 10.85
CA ILE A 44 7.76 1.72 10.21
C ILE A 44 6.97 3.02 10.17
N ILE A 45 6.47 3.36 8.99
CA ILE A 45 5.64 4.55 8.72
C ILE A 45 4.17 4.27 9.02
N GLY A 46 3.66 3.11 8.56
CA GLY A 46 2.28 2.73 8.76
C GLY A 46 1.78 1.67 7.80
N PHE A 47 0.52 1.32 7.99
CA PHE A 47 -0.22 0.34 7.19
C PHE A 47 -1.56 0.93 6.77
N GLY A 48 -2.03 0.60 5.59
CA GLY A 48 -3.30 1.10 5.12
C GLY A 48 -3.74 0.61 3.76
N GLY A 49 -4.62 1.36 3.13
CA GLY A 49 -5.16 1.05 1.81
C GLY A 49 -5.70 2.30 1.10
N ALA A 50 -6.16 2.11 -0.13
CA ALA A 50 -6.55 3.20 -1.00
C ALA A 50 -8.03 3.58 -0.86
N PHE A 51 -8.26 4.88 -0.68
CA PHE A 51 -9.57 5.54 -0.72
C PHE A 51 -9.93 5.84 -2.19
N THR A 52 -10.25 4.80 -2.96
CA THR A 52 -10.70 4.96 -4.35
C THR A 52 -12.16 5.38 -4.44
N GLU A 53 -12.60 5.92 -5.59
CA GLU A 53 -14.02 6.22 -5.80
C GLU A 53 -14.87 4.95 -5.70
N SER A 54 -14.37 3.81 -6.14
CA SER A 54 -15.04 2.51 -6.03
C SER A 54 -15.24 2.05 -4.60
N ALA A 55 -14.20 2.18 -3.77
CA ALA A 55 -14.30 1.87 -2.34
C ALA A 55 -15.29 2.81 -1.64
N ALA A 56 -15.20 4.10 -1.93
CA ALA A 56 -16.10 5.12 -1.39
C ALA A 56 -17.57 4.94 -1.84
N TYR A 57 -17.79 4.51 -3.08
CA TYR A 57 -19.11 4.18 -3.60
C TYR A 57 -19.74 2.99 -2.86
N ASN A 58 -18.98 1.90 -2.66
CA ASN A 58 -19.47 0.77 -1.87
C ASN A 58 -19.73 1.16 -0.42
N TYR A 59 -18.83 1.94 0.19
CA TYR A 59 -19.00 2.47 1.54
C TYR A 59 -20.28 3.32 1.69
N ALA A 60 -20.60 4.14 0.70
CA ALA A 60 -21.80 4.96 0.73
C ALA A 60 -23.11 4.14 0.74
N GLN A 61 -23.07 2.87 0.33
CA GLN A 61 -24.23 1.97 0.35
C GLN A 61 -24.44 1.26 1.69
N LEU A 62 -23.47 1.34 2.60
CA LEU A 62 -23.54 0.69 3.92
C LEU A 62 -24.56 1.42 4.82
N THR A 63 -25.17 0.66 5.74
CA THR A 63 -25.94 1.25 6.84
C THR A 63 -25.00 1.99 7.80
N ASP A 64 -25.53 2.85 8.67
CA ASP A 64 -24.70 3.60 9.63
C ASP A 64 -23.97 2.65 10.60
N GLU A 65 -24.60 1.53 11.02
CA GLU A 65 -23.98 0.50 11.84
C GLU A 65 -22.84 -0.19 11.09
N GLN A 66 -23.01 -0.49 9.82
CA GLN A 66 -21.97 -1.09 8.98
C GLN A 66 -20.82 -0.12 8.72
N LYS A 67 -21.10 1.16 8.48
CA LYS A 67 -20.08 2.20 8.35
C LYS A 67 -19.24 2.31 9.62
N LYS A 68 -19.89 2.36 10.78
CA LYS A 68 -19.22 2.36 12.07
C LYS A 68 -18.34 1.12 12.25
N LEU A 69 -18.88 -0.07 12.00
CA LEU A 69 -18.14 -1.33 12.07
C LEU A 69 -16.93 -1.32 11.13
N PHE A 70 -17.11 -0.88 9.88
CA PHE A 70 -16.04 -0.80 8.88
C PHE A 70 -14.91 0.12 9.34
N MET A 71 -15.23 1.33 9.81
CA MET A 71 -14.25 2.29 10.30
C MET A 71 -13.51 1.78 11.54
N GLU A 72 -14.22 1.22 12.50
CA GLU A 72 -13.61 0.60 13.69
C GLU A 72 -12.66 -0.53 13.29
N ARG A 73 -13.09 -1.41 12.38
CA ARG A 73 -12.29 -2.57 11.99
C ARG A 73 -11.01 -2.19 11.25
N TYR A 74 -11.01 -1.16 10.42
CA TYR A 74 -9.80 -0.73 9.75
C TYR A 74 -8.92 0.17 10.61
N PHE A 75 -9.48 1.22 11.21
CA PHE A 75 -8.69 2.35 11.72
C PHE A 75 -8.48 2.33 13.23
N SER A 76 -9.37 1.69 14.01
CA SER A 76 -9.14 1.54 15.44
C SER A 76 -8.05 0.49 15.72
N ARG A 77 -7.06 0.84 16.52
CA ARG A 77 -6.03 -0.11 16.97
C ARG A 77 -6.60 -1.12 17.99
N GLU A 78 -7.50 -0.65 18.85
CA GLU A 78 -8.11 -1.51 19.88
C GLU A 78 -9.08 -2.53 19.24
N ASN A 79 -10.06 -2.05 18.48
CA ASN A 79 -11.17 -2.86 17.96
C ASN A 79 -10.97 -3.36 16.52
N GLY A 80 -9.88 -2.98 15.86
CA GLY A 80 -9.59 -3.30 14.48
C GLY A 80 -8.12 -3.63 14.25
N ILE A 81 -7.65 -3.29 13.05
CA ILE A 81 -6.27 -3.57 12.61
C ILE A 81 -5.37 -2.33 12.55
N GLY A 82 -5.85 -1.16 12.98
CA GLY A 82 -5.05 0.04 13.23
C GLY A 82 -4.42 0.67 12.00
N TYR A 83 -5.13 0.76 10.87
CA TYR A 83 -4.65 1.46 9.69
C TYR A 83 -4.45 2.95 9.97
N ASN A 84 -3.30 3.49 9.53
CA ASN A 84 -2.88 4.87 9.74
C ASN A 84 -2.13 5.47 8.55
N PHE A 85 -2.12 4.76 7.42
CA PHE A 85 -1.49 5.15 6.17
C PHE A 85 -2.48 4.93 5.02
N GLY A 86 -2.60 5.85 4.09
CA GLY A 86 -3.59 5.75 3.03
C GLY A 86 -3.16 6.39 1.73
N ARG A 87 -3.85 6.02 0.66
CA ARG A 87 -3.68 6.54 -0.69
C ARG A 87 -5.01 7.04 -1.24
N THR A 88 -4.97 8.09 -2.05
CA THR A 88 -6.11 8.49 -2.89
C THR A 88 -5.61 8.86 -4.28
N HIS A 89 -6.51 8.92 -5.24
CA HIS A 89 -6.13 9.25 -6.62
C HIS A 89 -6.41 10.71 -6.96
N ILE A 90 -5.60 11.29 -7.86
CA ILE A 90 -5.82 12.60 -8.47
C ILE A 90 -6.41 12.36 -9.86
N ASN A 91 -7.59 12.91 -10.14
CA ASN A 91 -8.44 12.55 -11.27
C ASN A 91 -8.94 11.09 -11.17
N SER A 92 -9.58 10.59 -12.23
CA SER A 92 -10.02 9.18 -12.26
C SER A 92 -8.85 8.20 -12.34
N CYS A 93 -9.11 6.99 -11.87
CA CYS A 93 -8.31 5.78 -12.04
C CYS A 93 -9.20 4.63 -12.51
N ASP A 94 -8.63 3.46 -12.78
CA ASP A 94 -9.38 2.25 -13.17
C ASP A 94 -10.50 1.88 -12.17
N PHE A 95 -10.30 2.11 -10.87
CA PHE A 95 -11.31 1.93 -9.82
C PHE A 95 -12.09 3.22 -9.54
N SER A 96 -12.43 3.94 -10.59
CA SER A 96 -13.45 4.99 -10.58
C SER A 96 -14.75 4.51 -11.23
N LEU A 97 -15.84 5.21 -10.99
CA LEU A 97 -17.15 4.91 -11.61
C LEU A 97 -17.18 5.31 -13.08
N ASP A 98 -16.38 6.32 -13.43
CA ASP A 98 -16.20 6.82 -14.79
C ASP A 98 -14.92 7.64 -14.89
N VAL A 99 -14.53 8.02 -16.11
CA VAL A 99 -13.40 8.90 -16.41
C VAL A 99 -13.76 10.35 -16.07
N TYR A 100 -12.89 11.02 -15.32
CA TYR A 100 -13.05 12.44 -15.01
C TYR A 100 -11.71 13.14 -14.74
N SER A 101 -11.74 14.46 -14.80
CA SER A 101 -10.68 15.34 -14.31
C SER A 101 -11.32 16.52 -13.57
N TYR A 102 -10.53 17.21 -12.73
CA TYR A 102 -11.03 18.33 -11.93
C TYR A 102 -11.16 19.64 -12.71
N ILE A 103 -10.75 19.68 -13.98
CA ILE A 103 -10.85 20.85 -14.85
C ILE A 103 -11.57 20.51 -16.15
N GLU A 104 -12.15 21.52 -16.77
CA GLU A 104 -12.69 21.43 -18.13
C GLU A 104 -11.56 21.29 -19.16
N ASN A 105 -11.91 20.70 -20.31
CA ASN A 105 -10.95 20.49 -21.40
C ASN A 105 -10.38 21.82 -21.91
N GLY A 106 -9.05 21.93 -21.94
CA GLY A 106 -8.33 23.11 -22.40
C GLY A 106 -8.11 24.22 -21.36
N ASP A 107 -8.55 24.05 -20.11
CA ASP A 107 -8.34 25.05 -19.06
C ASP A 107 -6.91 25.02 -18.50
N LYS A 108 -6.01 25.78 -19.14
CA LYS A 108 -4.60 25.94 -18.73
C LYS A 108 -4.42 26.79 -17.47
N GLU A 109 -5.41 27.61 -17.14
CA GLU A 109 -5.36 28.52 -16.00
C GLU A 109 -5.96 27.90 -14.72
N LEU A 110 -6.47 26.68 -14.81
CA LEU A 110 -7.12 25.94 -13.73
C LEU A 110 -8.30 26.69 -13.09
N LYS A 111 -9.03 27.52 -13.88
CA LYS A 111 -10.15 28.33 -13.40
C LYS A 111 -11.39 27.51 -13.08
N THR A 112 -11.56 26.41 -13.81
CA THR A 112 -12.71 25.49 -13.66
C THR A 112 -12.43 24.37 -12.67
N PHE A 113 -11.29 24.41 -11.96
CA PHE A 113 -10.92 23.36 -11.03
C PHE A 113 -11.96 23.15 -9.92
N SER A 114 -12.44 21.92 -9.79
CA SER A 114 -13.48 21.56 -8.81
C SER A 114 -13.34 20.13 -8.32
N LEU A 115 -13.44 19.93 -7.00
CA LEU A 115 -13.52 18.62 -6.34
C LEU A 115 -14.99 18.13 -6.21
N GLU A 116 -15.94 18.68 -6.97
CA GLU A 116 -17.36 18.31 -6.89
C GLU A 116 -17.57 16.79 -7.03
N ARG A 117 -16.77 16.14 -7.88
CA ARG A 117 -16.81 14.70 -8.05
C ARG A 117 -16.43 13.97 -6.77
N ASP A 118 -15.33 14.36 -6.14
CA ASP A 118 -14.81 13.71 -4.94
C ASP A 118 -15.67 13.98 -3.71
N ARG A 119 -16.35 15.15 -3.66
CA ARG A 119 -17.31 15.48 -2.59
C ARG A 119 -18.47 14.51 -2.52
N LYS A 120 -18.74 13.79 -3.61
CA LYS A 120 -19.84 12.83 -3.63
C LYS A 120 -19.54 11.56 -2.82
N TYR A 121 -18.30 11.07 -2.87
CA TYR A 121 -17.96 9.79 -2.27
C TYR A 121 -16.61 9.81 -1.53
N ILE A 122 -15.51 10.22 -2.17
CA ILE A 122 -14.15 10.08 -1.65
C ILE A 122 -13.94 10.93 -0.40
N ILE A 123 -14.30 12.22 -0.47
CA ILE A 123 -14.12 13.16 0.64
C ILE A 123 -14.91 12.75 1.89
N PRO A 124 -16.21 12.39 1.82
CA PRO A 124 -16.93 11.85 2.97
C PRO A 124 -16.29 10.58 3.52
N PHE A 125 -15.85 9.65 2.67
CA PHE A 125 -15.22 8.41 3.08
C PHE A 125 -13.92 8.64 3.86
N ILE A 126 -13.06 9.55 3.39
CA ILE A 126 -11.83 9.92 4.11
C ILE A 126 -12.19 10.61 5.44
N LYS A 127 -13.13 11.55 5.44
CA LYS A 127 -13.56 12.27 6.65
C LYS A 127 -14.09 11.34 7.73
N ASP A 128 -14.82 10.29 7.36
CA ASP A 128 -15.34 9.29 8.29
C ASP A 128 -14.24 8.43 8.92
N ALA A 129 -13.08 8.30 8.27
CA ALA A 129 -11.92 7.57 8.81
C ALA A 129 -11.11 8.38 9.85
N LEU A 130 -11.00 9.72 9.67
CA LEU A 130 -10.15 10.57 10.49
C LEU A 130 -10.42 10.47 12.02
N PRO A 131 -11.67 10.40 12.51
CA PRO A 131 -11.93 10.28 13.94
C PRO A 131 -11.39 9.00 14.59
N TYR A 132 -11.17 7.95 13.80
CA TYR A 132 -10.65 6.66 14.27
C TYR A 132 -9.12 6.59 14.29
N CYS A 133 -8.44 7.58 13.69
CA CYS A 133 -6.98 7.69 13.64
C CYS A 133 -6.40 8.63 14.71
N GLN A 134 -7.09 8.82 15.86
CA GLN A 134 -6.72 9.83 16.87
C GLN A 134 -5.39 9.53 17.57
N ASP A 135 -5.05 8.26 17.74
CA ASP A 135 -3.80 7.86 18.40
C ASP A 135 -2.58 8.01 17.47
N GLU A 136 -2.80 7.88 16.17
CA GLU A 136 -1.77 8.04 15.14
C GLU A 136 -2.42 8.69 13.90
N GLU A 137 -2.06 9.93 13.60
CA GLU A 137 -2.59 10.69 12.47
C GLU A 137 -2.52 9.89 11.15
N LEU A 138 -3.59 9.91 10.35
CA LEU A 138 -3.61 9.29 9.03
C LEU A 138 -2.64 10.02 8.10
N ILE A 139 -1.57 9.37 7.69
CA ILE A 139 -0.70 9.84 6.61
C ILE A 139 -1.37 9.48 5.29
N LEU A 140 -1.85 10.47 4.56
CA LEU A 140 -2.50 10.28 3.26
C LEU A 140 -1.61 10.79 2.13
N PHE A 141 -1.36 9.95 1.14
CA PHE A 141 -0.69 10.38 -0.10
C PHE A 141 -1.62 10.26 -1.29
N ALA A 142 -1.34 11.06 -2.33
CA ALA A 142 -2.13 11.08 -3.54
C ALA A 142 -1.29 10.77 -4.78
N SER A 143 -1.87 10.01 -5.72
CA SER A 143 -1.21 9.59 -6.96
C SER A 143 -2.12 9.88 -8.16
N PRO A 144 -1.64 10.48 -9.26
CA PRO A 144 -2.39 10.56 -10.51
C PRO A 144 -2.17 9.31 -11.36
N TRP A 145 -3.20 8.89 -12.07
CA TRP A 145 -3.10 7.88 -13.14
C TRP A 145 -2.86 8.53 -14.50
N SER A 146 -3.42 9.71 -14.73
CA SER A 146 -3.16 10.49 -15.95
C SER A 146 -3.45 11.96 -15.74
N PRO A 147 -2.65 12.85 -16.36
CA PRO A 147 -3.09 14.22 -16.60
C PRO A 147 -4.34 14.25 -17.49
N PRO A 148 -5.10 15.36 -17.53
CA PRO A 148 -6.17 15.57 -18.50
C PRO A 148 -5.69 15.33 -19.96
N ALA A 149 -6.55 14.76 -20.79
CA ALA A 149 -6.21 14.29 -22.14
C ALA A 149 -5.52 15.35 -23.00
N PHE A 150 -5.97 16.61 -22.95
CA PHE A 150 -5.39 17.70 -23.78
C PHE A 150 -3.94 18.03 -23.41
N MET A 151 -3.49 17.69 -22.19
CA MET A 151 -2.11 17.90 -21.76
C MET A 151 -1.15 16.82 -22.28
N LYS A 152 -1.65 15.75 -22.89
CA LYS A 152 -0.86 14.59 -23.34
C LYS A 152 -0.68 14.59 -24.86
N ASP A 153 0.43 14.03 -25.31
CA ASP A 153 0.78 13.93 -26.73
C ASP A 153 -0.16 13.04 -27.54
N ASN A 154 -0.77 12.03 -26.88
CA ASN A 154 -1.76 11.13 -27.48
C ASN A 154 -3.21 11.61 -27.32
N GLU A 155 -3.44 12.79 -26.73
CA GLU A 155 -4.76 13.40 -26.49
C GLU A 155 -5.78 12.45 -25.81
N SER A 156 -5.29 11.52 -25.02
CA SER A 156 -6.09 10.50 -24.32
C SER A 156 -5.59 10.31 -22.89
N VAL A 157 -6.47 10.06 -21.94
CA VAL A 157 -6.10 9.65 -20.59
C VAL A 157 -5.61 8.19 -20.56
N PHE A 158 -5.89 7.40 -21.59
CA PHE A 158 -5.59 5.98 -21.71
C PHE A 158 -4.31 5.70 -22.48
N ARG A 159 -3.81 4.45 -22.38
CA ARG A 159 -2.73 3.88 -23.21
C ARG A 159 -1.42 4.65 -23.20
N GLY A 160 -1.03 5.13 -22.02
CA GLY A 160 0.20 5.88 -21.87
C GLY A 160 0.09 7.26 -22.50
N GLY A 161 0.97 7.58 -23.45
CA GLY A 161 1.24 8.95 -23.90
C GLY A 161 2.09 9.68 -22.87
N SER A 162 2.66 10.82 -23.24
CA SER A 162 3.55 11.62 -22.41
C SER A 162 2.97 13.01 -22.20
N LEU A 163 3.27 13.62 -21.04
CA LEU A 163 2.92 15.01 -20.76
C LEU A 163 3.66 15.94 -21.75
N LYS A 164 2.91 16.79 -22.46
CA LYS A 164 3.48 17.78 -23.37
C LYS A 164 4.27 18.84 -22.59
N GLU A 165 5.37 19.31 -23.18
CA GLU A 165 6.28 20.29 -22.55
C GLU A 165 5.56 21.53 -22.07
N GLU A 166 4.69 22.10 -22.90
CA GLU A 166 3.93 23.32 -22.61
C GLU A 166 2.90 23.19 -21.47
N TYR A 167 2.68 21.97 -20.95
CA TYR A 167 1.76 21.73 -19.84
C TYR A 167 2.45 21.29 -18.54
N LYS A 168 3.76 21.09 -18.52
CA LYS A 168 4.48 20.62 -17.32
C LYS A 168 4.27 21.55 -16.11
N GLU A 169 4.39 22.86 -16.31
CA GLU A 169 4.12 23.84 -15.24
C GLU A 169 2.65 23.86 -14.83
N CYS A 170 1.72 23.80 -15.79
CA CYS A 170 0.29 23.74 -15.51
C CYS A 170 -0.04 22.48 -14.69
N TRP A 171 0.56 21.34 -15.03
CA TRP A 171 0.37 20.09 -14.29
C TRP A 171 0.96 20.16 -12.89
N ALA A 172 2.10 20.79 -12.67
CA ALA A 172 2.66 21.04 -11.33
C ALA A 172 1.72 21.91 -10.49
N ARG A 173 1.16 23.00 -11.06
CA ARG A 173 0.15 23.85 -10.40
C ARG A 173 -1.15 23.09 -10.09
N TYR A 174 -1.48 22.09 -10.90
CA TYR A 174 -2.63 21.21 -10.67
C TYR A 174 -2.49 20.42 -9.38
N TYR A 175 -1.30 19.84 -9.11
CA TYR A 175 -1.02 19.19 -7.83
C TYR A 175 -1.16 20.14 -6.64
N ALA A 176 -0.55 21.33 -6.73
CA ALA A 176 -0.64 22.31 -5.66
C ALA A 176 -2.11 22.71 -5.38
N LYS A 177 -2.89 22.90 -6.44
CA LYS A 177 -4.31 23.24 -6.33
C LYS A 177 -5.13 22.10 -5.72
N TYR A 178 -4.88 20.87 -6.10
CA TYR A 178 -5.51 19.69 -5.50
C TYR A 178 -5.20 19.59 -4.01
N ILE A 179 -3.95 19.72 -3.60
CA ILE A 179 -3.51 19.65 -2.20
C ILE A 179 -4.24 20.74 -1.37
N LYS A 180 -4.28 21.96 -1.87
CA LYS A 180 -4.97 23.07 -1.19
C LYS A 180 -6.49 22.86 -1.11
N ALA A 181 -7.09 22.39 -2.17
CA ALA A 181 -8.54 22.10 -2.19
C ALA A 181 -8.92 20.96 -1.24
N MET A 182 -8.08 19.94 -1.10
CA MET A 182 -8.28 18.88 -0.09
C MET A 182 -8.10 19.44 1.33
N ALA A 183 -7.16 20.34 1.55
CA ALA A 183 -6.97 21.02 2.84
C ALA A 183 -8.19 21.89 3.21
N GLU A 184 -8.80 22.57 2.25
CA GLU A 184 -10.06 23.32 2.45
C GLU A 184 -11.22 22.39 2.86
N GLU A 185 -11.19 21.14 2.41
CA GLU A 185 -12.11 20.09 2.88
C GLU A 185 -11.73 19.51 4.25
N GLY A 186 -10.66 19.95 4.88
CA GLY A 186 -10.18 19.44 6.16
C GLY A 186 -9.41 18.10 6.05
N ILE A 187 -8.87 17.80 4.86
CA ILE A 187 -8.11 16.60 4.58
C ILE A 187 -6.66 16.99 4.24
N THR A 188 -5.72 16.54 5.04
CA THR A 188 -4.29 16.79 4.81
C THR A 188 -3.71 15.75 3.85
N ILE A 189 -3.22 16.19 2.69
CA ILE A 189 -2.38 15.37 1.81
C ILE A 189 -0.94 15.56 2.26
N SER A 190 -0.32 14.52 2.81
CA SER A 190 1.04 14.58 3.37
C SER A 190 2.12 14.30 2.33
N ALA A 191 1.77 13.58 1.27
CA ALA A 191 2.70 13.22 0.19
C ALA A 191 1.97 13.09 -1.15
N ILE A 192 2.75 13.16 -2.23
CA ILE A 192 2.27 12.89 -3.59
C ILE A 192 3.25 11.95 -4.30
N SER A 193 2.75 11.04 -5.12
CA SER A 193 3.59 10.38 -6.12
C SER A 193 3.55 11.13 -7.45
N ILE A 194 4.64 11.05 -8.19
CA ILE A 194 4.73 11.76 -9.48
C ILE A 194 3.76 11.19 -10.49
N GLN A 195 3.61 9.87 -10.54
CA GLN A 195 2.75 9.16 -11.47
C GLN A 195 2.56 7.73 -10.97
N ASN A 196 1.31 7.26 -10.92
CA ASN A 196 1.06 5.83 -10.79
C ASN A 196 1.60 5.09 -12.02
N GLU A 197 2.45 4.09 -11.79
CA GLU A 197 2.97 3.19 -12.82
C GLU A 197 3.51 3.91 -14.08
N PRO A 198 4.60 4.71 -13.98
CA PRO A 198 5.07 5.58 -15.05
C PRO A 198 5.53 4.86 -16.33
N LEU A 199 5.65 3.53 -16.34
CA LEU A 199 5.90 2.74 -17.56
C LEU A 199 4.63 2.14 -18.15
N ALA A 200 3.49 2.25 -17.46
CA ALA A 200 2.25 1.63 -17.87
C ALA A 200 1.67 2.29 -19.13
N ARG A 201 1.07 1.46 -19.97
CA ARG A 201 0.32 1.85 -21.18
C ARG A 201 -0.99 1.07 -21.23
N GLN A 202 -1.66 1.03 -20.08
CA GLN A 202 -2.87 0.25 -19.82
C GLN A 202 -4.08 0.77 -20.61
N SER A 203 -5.12 -0.04 -20.69
CA SER A 203 -6.43 0.34 -21.25
C SER A 203 -7.23 1.28 -20.34
N TRP A 204 -6.77 1.48 -19.12
CA TRP A 204 -7.27 2.51 -18.23
C TRP A 204 -6.31 3.70 -18.17
N GLU A 205 -6.58 4.69 -17.31
CA GLU A 205 -5.76 5.88 -17.18
C GLU A 205 -4.30 5.53 -16.94
N SER A 206 -3.44 6.10 -17.74
CA SER A 206 -1.99 5.91 -17.64
C SER A 206 -1.24 7.04 -18.36
N CYS A 207 -0.06 7.36 -17.88
CA CYS A 207 0.83 8.34 -18.50
C CYS A 207 2.27 7.87 -18.39
N TYR A 208 2.99 7.91 -19.49
CA TYR A 208 4.37 7.47 -19.54
C TYR A 208 5.31 8.59 -19.06
N TYR A 209 6.22 8.25 -18.16
CA TYR A 209 7.38 9.07 -17.80
C TYR A 209 8.64 8.22 -17.92
N SER A 210 9.64 8.72 -18.66
CA SER A 210 11.00 8.20 -18.54
C SER A 210 11.61 8.61 -17.19
N PRO A 211 12.73 8.01 -16.75
CA PRO A 211 13.41 8.49 -15.54
C PRO A 211 13.87 9.96 -15.65
N ASP A 212 14.22 10.40 -16.86
CA ASP A 212 14.63 11.77 -17.13
C ASP A 212 13.44 12.74 -17.08
N ASP A 213 12.26 12.33 -17.59
CA ASP A 213 11.03 13.12 -17.50
C ASP A 213 10.59 13.29 -16.04
N GLU A 214 10.63 12.22 -15.25
CA GLU A 214 10.26 12.24 -13.84
C GLU A 214 11.22 13.14 -13.05
N ARG A 215 12.54 13.00 -13.26
CA ARG A 215 13.56 13.87 -12.67
C ARG A 215 13.34 15.32 -13.05
N GLU A 216 13.19 15.62 -14.34
CA GLU A 216 13.00 16.98 -14.86
C GLU A 216 11.72 17.61 -14.31
N PHE A 217 10.63 16.86 -14.26
CA PHE A 217 9.36 17.35 -13.73
C PHE A 217 9.49 17.74 -12.25
N ILE A 218 10.17 16.92 -11.44
CA ILE A 218 10.44 17.26 -10.05
C ILE A 218 11.29 18.51 -9.92
N GLU A 219 12.42 18.56 -10.65
CA GLU A 219 13.45 19.59 -10.46
C GLU A 219 13.02 20.95 -10.99
N LYS A 220 12.42 20.97 -12.18
CA LYS A 220 12.14 22.23 -12.88
C LYS A 220 10.72 22.78 -12.69
N TYR A 221 9.76 21.93 -12.37
CA TYR A 221 8.35 22.31 -12.35
C TYR A 221 7.71 22.08 -10.98
N LEU A 222 7.69 20.84 -10.47
CA LEU A 222 6.90 20.51 -9.30
C LEU A 222 7.48 21.12 -8.02
N SER A 223 8.79 20.96 -7.77
CA SER A 223 9.39 21.50 -6.55
C SER A 223 9.31 23.03 -6.48
N PRO A 224 9.65 23.79 -7.53
CA PRO A 224 9.45 25.24 -7.51
C PRO A 224 8.01 25.66 -7.26
N VAL A 225 7.05 25.01 -7.92
CA VAL A 225 5.62 25.33 -7.72
C VAL A 225 5.17 25.03 -6.30
N LEU A 226 5.58 23.89 -5.70
CA LEU A 226 5.25 23.57 -4.33
C LEU A 226 5.83 24.60 -3.35
N ASP A 227 7.07 25.05 -3.58
CA ASP A 227 7.73 26.06 -2.74
C ASP A 227 7.03 27.42 -2.86
N ASP A 228 6.72 27.87 -4.08
CA ASP A 228 6.03 29.14 -4.35
C ASP A 228 4.60 29.17 -3.76
N GLU A 229 3.95 28.00 -3.72
CA GLU A 229 2.58 27.84 -3.20
C GLU A 229 2.54 27.59 -1.68
N GLY A 230 3.69 27.59 -0.98
CA GLY A 230 3.80 27.36 0.45
C GLY A 230 3.58 25.89 0.86
N LEU A 231 3.90 24.95 -0.04
CA LEU A 231 3.72 23.51 0.10
C LEU A 231 5.06 22.75 0.11
N SER A 232 6.15 23.40 0.52
CA SER A 232 7.50 22.81 0.58
C SER A 232 7.60 21.56 1.45
N ASP A 233 6.72 21.44 2.46
CA ASP A 233 6.66 20.27 3.36
C ASP A 233 6.00 19.03 2.74
N ILE A 234 5.32 19.17 1.60
CA ILE A 234 4.72 18.03 0.89
C ILE A 234 5.82 17.08 0.44
N LYS A 235 5.71 15.84 0.86
CA LYS A 235 6.67 14.78 0.55
C LYS A 235 6.47 14.26 -0.87
N ILE A 236 7.56 13.94 -1.56
CA ILE A 236 7.53 13.39 -2.93
C ILE A 236 7.91 11.92 -2.92
N ILE A 237 7.09 11.10 -3.58
CA ILE A 237 7.32 9.69 -3.83
C ILE A 237 7.60 9.53 -5.33
N ILE A 238 8.67 8.82 -5.66
CA ILE A 238 9.03 8.49 -7.05
C ILE A 238 8.75 7.02 -7.36
N TRP A 239 8.80 6.68 -8.63
CA TRP A 239 8.61 5.35 -9.19
C TRP A 239 7.17 4.85 -9.06
N ASP A 240 6.69 4.51 -7.87
CA ASP A 240 5.29 4.08 -7.66
C ASP A 240 4.85 3.00 -8.67
N HIS A 241 5.70 1.97 -8.85
CA HIS A 241 5.56 0.90 -9.84
C HIS A 241 6.31 -0.37 -9.39
N ASN A 242 6.33 -1.41 -10.22
CA ASN A 242 6.82 -2.75 -9.92
C ASN A 242 8.31 -2.84 -9.51
N LYS A 243 8.61 -3.81 -8.64
CA LYS A 243 9.91 -4.00 -7.96
C LYS A 243 11.08 -4.25 -8.90
N GLU A 244 10.89 -4.90 -10.05
CA GLU A 244 11.98 -5.38 -10.91
C GLU A 244 12.90 -4.29 -11.43
N ARG A 245 12.43 -3.05 -11.50
CA ARG A 245 13.19 -1.88 -11.98
C ARG A 245 13.45 -0.82 -10.93
N VAL A 246 13.07 -1.06 -9.67
CA VAL A 246 13.12 -0.05 -8.62
C VAL A 246 14.51 0.57 -8.47
N TYR A 247 15.58 -0.23 -8.49
CA TYR A 247 16.95 0.27 -8.37
C TYR A 247 17.41 1.06 -9.59
N ASP A 248 17.25 0.50 -10.78
CA ASP A 248 17.68 1.14 -12.03
C ASP A 248 16.96 2.47 -12.25
N ARG A 249 15.68 2.51 -11.94
CA ARG A 249 14.84 3.69 -12.06
C ARG A 249 15.28 4.78 -11.08
N THR A 250 15.38 4.42 -9.79
CA THR A 250 15.85 5.33 -8.73
C THR A 250 17.23 5.89 -9.05
N LYS A 251 18.17 5.05 -9.50
CA LYS A 251 19.53 5.47 -9.87
C LYS A 251 19.53 6.56 -10.95
N LYS A 252 18.66 6.45 -11.95
CA LYS A 252 18.57 7.44 -13.04
C LYS A 252 17.89 8.73 -12.57
N ILE A 253 16.82 8.64 -11.80
CA ILE A 253 16.13 9.81 -11.25
C ILE A 253 17.07 10.57 -10.30
N PHE A 254 17.83 9.89 -9.48
CA PHE A 254 18.80 10.48 -8.54
C PHE A 254 20.15 10.82 -9.18
N SER A 255 20.22 10.91 -10.51
CA SER A 255 21.38 11.54 -11.18
C SER A 255 21.47 13.06 -10.91
N SER A 256 20.38 13.70 -10.44
CA SER A 256 20.37 15.04 -9.86
C SER A 256 20.36 14.94 -8.33
N LYS A 257 21.35 15.57 -7.68
CA LYS A 257 21.43 15.63 -6.21
C LYS A 257 20.27 16.43 -5.61
N ALA A 258 19.83 17.48 -6.28
CA ALA A 258 18.68 18.29 -5.85
C ALA A 258 17.40 17.44 -5.78
N VAL A 259 17.17 16.58 -6.79
CA VAL A 259 16.04 15.67 -6.81
C VAL A 259 16.19 14.59 -5.74
N GLU A 260 17.38 14.00 -5.59
CA GLU A 260 17.64 13.06 -4.51
C GLU A 260 17.29 13.65 -3.14
N ASP A 261 17.74 14.88 -2.86
CA ASP A 261 17.47 15.54 -1.56
C ASP A 261 15.99 15.88 -1.38
N ARG A 262 15.29 16.25 -2.44
CA ARG A 262 13.86 16.62 -2.39
C ARG A 262 12.93 15.42 -2.23
N VAL A 263 13.29 14.26 -2.76
CA VAL A 263 12.48 13.05 -2.72
C VAL A 263 12.54 12.41 -1.33
N TRP A 264 11.37 12.13 -0.77
CA TRP A 264 11.21 11.44 0.49
C TRP A 264 11.30 9.93 0.37
N ALA A 265 10.56 9.34 -0.58
CA ALA A 265 10.42 7.90 -0.66
C ALA A 265 10.42 7.37 -2.11
N VAL A 266 10.70 6.09 -2.22
CA VAL A 266 10.53 5.31 -3.44
C VAL A 266 9.39 4.34 -3.24
N GLY A 267 8.32 4.48 -4.03
CA GLY A 267 7.16 3.59 -4.02
C GLY A 267 7.42 2.34 -4.85
N HIS A 268 6.86 1.21 -4.41
CA HIS A 268 6.89 -0.02 -5.20
C HIS A 268 5.57 -0.78 -5.15
N HIS A 269 5.29 -1.53 -6.24
CA HIS A 269 4.16 -2.45 -6.42
C HIS A 269 4.68 -3.89 -6.54
N TRP A 270 3.81 -4.88 -6.36
CA TRP A 270 4.20 -6.29 -6.27
C TRP A 270 3.99 -7.13 -7.56
N TYR A 271 3.48 -6.53 -8.65
CA TYR A 271 2.98 -7.28 -9.80
C TYR A 271 4.06 -7.95 -10.67
N SER A 272 5.34 -7.63 -10.47
CA SER A 272 6.47 -8.24 -11.19
C SER A 272 7.19 -9.36 -10.43
N GLY A 273 6.66 -9.77 -9.28
CA GLY A 273 7.27 -10.79 -8.43
C GLY A 273 8.19 -10.20 -7.35
N ASN A 274 8.94 -11.07 -6.69
CA ASN A 274 9.54 -10.77 -5.39
C ASN A 274 10.59 -9.66 -5.41
N HIS A 275 11.63 -9.76 -6.24
CA HIS A 275 12.71 -8.77 -6.41
C HIS A 275 13.09 -7.97 -5.14
N PHE A 276 12.98 -8.59 -3.95
CA PHE A 276 13.16 -7.94 -2.64
C PHE A 276 14.53 -7.27 -2.49
N GLU A 277 15.56 -7.87 -3.07
CA GLU A 277 16.92 -7.33 -3.04
C GLU A 277 17.01 -5.96 -3.73
N GLY A 278 16.14 -5.69 -4.69
CA GLY A 278 16.08 -4.39 -5.37
C GLY A 278 15.81 -3.23 -4.40
N MET A 279 14.90 -3.42 -3.43
CA MET A 279 14.63 -2.43 -2.39
C MET A 279 15.84 -2.24 -1.47
N ARG A 280 16.49 -3.34 -1.06
CA ARG A 280 17.71 -3.25 -0.25
C ARG A 280 18.81 -2.45 -0.96
N LEU A 281 19.02 -2.67 -2.26
CA LEU A 281 20.01 -1.90 -3.04
C LEU A 281 19.70 -0.39 -3.05
N VAL A 282 18.42 -0.01 -3.15
CA VAL A 282 18.00 1.39 -3.05
C VAL A 282 18.30 1.96 -1.66
N HIS A 283 17.94 1.22 -0.61
CA HIS A 283 18.17 1.66 0.76
C HIS A 283 19.67 1.81 1.06
N GLU A 284 20.48 0.79 0.78
CA GLU A 284 21.93 0.81 1.03
C GLU A 284 22.64 1.92 0.26
N LYS A 285 22.18 2.25 -0.94
CA LYS A 285 22.81 3.27 -1.79
C LYS A 285 22.39 4.68 -1.45
N TYR A 286 21.11 4.90 -1.14
CA TYR A 286 20.51 6.24 -1.07
C TYR A 286 19.87 6.56 0.29
N GLY A 287 19.72 5.59 1.19
CA GLY A 287 19.12 5.78 2.51
C GLY A 287 17.64 6.23 2.47
N LYS A 288 16.96 6.04 1.33
CA LYS A 288 15.58 6.49 1.16
C LYS A 288 14.57 5.56 1.82
N VAL A 289 13.45 6.13 2.23
CA VAL A 289 12.27 5.38 2.64
C VAL A 289 11.73 4.58 1.46
N LEU A 290 11.36 3.34 1.71
CA LEU A 290 10.72 2.45 0.73
C LEU A 290 9.30 2.17 1.17
N LEU A 291 8.34 2.28 0.25
CA LEU A 291 6.92 2.10 0.53
C LEU A 291 6.32 1.12 -0.47
N SER A 292 5.63 0.10 0.04
CA SER A 292 4.70 -0.66 -0.79
C SER A 292 3.45 0.21 -0.98
N THR A 293 3.30 0.76 -2.17
CA THR A 293 2.28 1.78 -2.47
C THR A 293 1.03 1.23 -3.12
N GLU A 294 1.07 -0.01 -3.60
CA GLU A 294 -0.09 -0.71 -4.13
C GLU A 294 0.13 -2.22 -4.19
N ASN A 295 -0.85 -2.97 -3.66
CA ASN A 295 -0.95 -4.41 -3.81
C ASN A 295 -2.43 -4.78 -4.04
N CYS A 296 -2.73 -5.67 -4.98
CA CYS A 296 -4.03 -6.34 -5.05
C CYS A 296 -3.93 -7.67 -5.78
N GLY A 297 -4.90 -8.55 -5.55
CA GLY A 297 -5.07 -9.77 -6.30
C GLY A 297 -6.37 -9.78 -7.09
N SER A 298 -6.46 -10.65 -8.11
CA SER A 298 -7.70 -10.83 -8.85
C SER A 298 -8.80 -11.40 -7.98
N ILE A 299 -10.04 -10.92 -8.16
CA ILE A 299 -11.23 -11.46 -7.45
C ILE A 299 -11.44 -12.96 -7.72
N ASN A 300 -10.85 -13.49 -8.78
CA ASN A 300 -10.93 -14.90 -9.15
C ASN A 300 -9.85 -15.79 -8.47
N GLU A 301 -8.92 -15.20 -7.73
CA GLU A 301 -7.93 -15.98 -6.98
C GLU A 301 -8.55 -16.59 -5.72
N ASP A 302 -8.06 -17.76 -5.31
CA ASP A 302 -8.45 -18.35 -4.02
C ASP A 302 -8.04 -17.42 -2.86
N PRO A 303 -8.97 -17.01 -1.99
CA PRO A 303 -8.70 -16.01 -0.95
C PRO A 303 -7.62 -16.44 0.06
N ILE A 304 -7.48 -17.74 0.34
CA ILE A 304 -6.47 -18.25 1.28
C ILE A 304 -5.08 -18.16 0.62
N SER A 305 -4.96 -18.64 -0.61
CA SER A 305 -3.71 -18.56 -1.37
C SER A 305 -3.27 -17.11 -1.58
N LEU A 306 -4.21 -16.22 -1.81
CA LEU A 306 -3.95 -14.79 -1.94
C LEU A 306 -3.47 -14.19 -0.62
N ALA A 307 -4.10 -14.52 0.52
CA ALA A 307 -3.66 -14.06 1.82
C ALA A 307 -2.23 -14.55 2.16
N GLU A 308 -1.89 -15.79 1.82
CA GLU A 308 -0.52 -16.29 1.97
C GLU A 308 0.47 -15.52 1.06
N ARG A 309 0.07 -15.13 -0.14
CA ARG A 309 0.89 -14.27 -1.00
C ARG A 309 1.15 -12.93 -0.31
N TYR A 310 0.12 -12.28 0.27
CA TYR A 310 0.29 -11.07 1.09
C TYR A 310 1.28 -11.30 2.25
N GLY A 311 1.13 -12.38 2.99
CA GLY A 311 2.03 -12.69 4.09
C GLY A 311 3.49 -12.85 3.65
N LYS A 312 3.76 -13.54 2.54
CA LYS A 312 5.11 -13.71 1.97
C LYS A 312 5.70 -12.40 1.51
N GLU A 313 4.90 -11.60 0.78
CA GLU A 313 5.31 -10.29 0.28
C GLU A 313 5.66 -9.36 1.43
N LEU A 314 4.81 -9.24 2.44
CA LEU A 314 5.06 -8.37 3.58
C LEU A 314 6.31 -8.78 4.38
N VAL A 315 6.49 -10.08 4.62
CA VAL A 315 7.73 -10.57 5.28
C VAL A 315 8.96 -10.25 4.42
N GLY A 316 8.89 -10.45 3.12
CA GLY A 316 9.97 -10.15 2.18
C GLY A 316 10.28 -8.66 2.12
N ASP A 317 9.27 -7.84 1.96
CA ASP A 317 9.37 -6.38 1.85
C ASP A 317 9.95 -5.76 3.13
N PHE A 318 9.41 -6.09 4.30
CA PHE A 318 9.92 -5.55 5.57
C PHE A 318 11.35 -6.02 5.87
N ASN A 319 11.70 -7.25 5.54
CA ASN A 319 13.09 -7.72 5.67
C ASN A 319 14.06 -7.04 4.69
N ASN A 320 13.55 -6.37 3.65
CA ASN A 320 14.32 -5.62 2.66
C ASN A 320 14.01 -4.11 2.67
N PHE A 321 13.82 -3.55 3.88
CA PHE A 321 13.74 -2.12 4.18
C PHE A 321 12.46 -1.40 3.77
N THR A 322 11.43 -2.08 3.30
CA THR A 322 10.12 -1.44 3.16
C THR A 322 9.63 -0.95 4.52
N ALA A 323 9.15 0.28 4.57
CA ALA A 323 8.80 0.99 5.80
C ALA A 323 7.29 1.18 5.97
N GLY A 324 6.49 0.89 4.96
CA GLY A 324 5.04 1.02 5.03
C GLY A 324 4.33 0.27 3.93
N LEU A 325 3.07 -0.06 4.18
CA LEU A 325 2.17 -0.72 3.24
C LEU A 325 0.94 0.15 3.00
N CYS A 326 0.65 0.41 1.74
CA CYS A 326 -0.67 0.83 1.29
C CYS A 326 -1.20 -0.21 0.30
N ASP A 327 -2.18 -0.99 0.75
CA ASP A 327 -2.91 -1.91 -0.11
C ASP A 327 -3.77 -1.15 -1.12
N TRP A 328 -4.34 -1.84 -2.13
CA TRP A 328 -5.24 -1.18 -3.06
C TRP A 328 -6.59 -0.90 -2.38
N ASN A 329 -7.69 -1.24 -2.97
CA ASN A 329 -9.01 -0.81 -2.52
C ASN A 329 -9.36 -1.27 -1.10
N LEU A 330 -9.80 -0.34 -0.24
CA LEU A 330 -10.29 -0.66 1.11
C LEU A 330 -11.59 -1.48 1.11
N LEU A 331 -12.46 -1.27 0.11
CA LEU A 331 -13.76 -1.93 0.03
C LEU A 331 -14.19 -2.12 -1.41
N LEU A 332 -14.48 -3.34 -1.81
CA LEU A 332 -15.06 -3.65 -3.11
C LEU A 332 -16.31 -4.51 -2.96
N SER A 333 -17.11 -4.61 -4.02
CA SER A 333 -18.19 -5.60 -4.04
C SER A 333 -17.64 -7.03 -4.12
N GLU A 334 -18.49 -8.01 -3.89
CA GLU A 334 -18.18 -9.43 -4.08
C GLU A 334 -17.74 -9.78 -5.51
N LYS A 335 -17.98 -8.89 -6.47
CA LYS A 335 -17.55 -8.99 -7.88
C LYS A 335 -16.23 -8.27 -8.16
N GLY A 336 -15.61 -7.71 -7.10
CA GLY A 336 -14.34 -7.02 -7.20
C GLY A 336 -14.39 -5.63 -7.83
N GLY A 337 -15.52 -4.94 -7.74
CA GLY A 337 -15.76 -3.62 -8.32
C GLY A 337 -16.55 -2.68 -7.41
N PRO A 338 -17.10 -1.59 -7.99
CA PRO A 338 -17.13 -1.23 -9.40
C PRO A 338 -15.78 -0.78 -9.97
N PHE A 339 -15.63 -0.85 -11.28
CA PHE A 339 -14.52 -0.29 -12.05
C PHE A 339 -15.02 0.04 -13.45
N HIS A 340 -14.32 0.92 -14.19
CA HIS A 340 -14.71 1.21 -15.57
C HIS A 340 -13.80 0.53 -16.59
N ASN A 341 -14.31 0.30 -17.80
CA ASN A 341 -13.60 -0.28 -18.95
C ASN A 341 -13.81 0.60 -20.19
N ARG A 342 -13.67 1.94 -20.05
CA ARG A 342 -14.01 2.89 -21.13
C ARG A 342 -13.17 2.73 -22.39
N SER A 343 -11.96 2.22 -22.27
CA SER A 343 -11.10 1.94 -23.44
C SER A 343 -10.71 0.48 -23.57
N ALA A 344 -11.51 -0.43 -22.99
CA ALA A 344 -11.28 -1.86 -23.13
C ALA A 344 -11.16 -2.29 -24.60
N GLY A 345 -10.28 -3.21 -24.88
CA GLY A 345 -9.98 -3.71 -26.21
C GLY A 345 -9.12 -4.95 -26.17
N THR A 346 -8.38 -5.18 -27.24
CA THR A 346 -7.40 -6.26 -27.30
C THR A 346 -6.04 -5.72 -27.72
N THR A 347 -4.99 -6.20 -27.09
CA THR A 347 -3.60 -5.92 -27.46
C THR A 347 -2.91 -7.21 -27.84
N ALA A 348 -2.21 -7.22 -29.00
CA ALA A 348 -1.43 -8.37 -29.44
C ALA A 348 0.07 -8.11 -29.16
N VAL A 349 0.71 -9.02 -28.42
CA VAL A 349 2.14 -9.02 -28.19
C VAL A 349 2.71 -10.36 -28.61
N ALA A 350 3.68 -10.35 -29.52
CA ALA A 350 4.29 -11.56 -30.09
C ALA A 350 3.28 -12.58 -30.62
N GLY A 351 2.16 -12.12 -31.19
CA GLY A 351 1.10 -12.97 -31.75
C GLY A 351 0.11 -13.52 -30.71
N ILE A 352 0.27 -13.17 -29.44
CA ILE A 352 -0.70 -13.53 -28.38
C ILE A 352 -1.63 -12.33 -28.17
N VAL A 353 -2.93 -12.58 -28.22
CA VAL A 353 -3.96 -11.56 -28.00
C VAL A 353 -4.38 -11.58 -26.53
N PHE A 354 -4.28 -10.44 -25.88
CA PHE A 354 -4.74 -10.23 -24.52
C PHE A 354 -6.00 -9.35 -24.52
N GLU A 355 -6.94 -9.67 -23.63
CA GLU A 355 -8.00 -8.71 -23.31
C GLU A 355 -7.37 -7.55 -22.53
N ASP A 356 -7.58 -6.35 -23.06
CA ASP A 356 -7.03 -5.12 -22.53
C ASP A 356 -8.15 -4.34 -21.82
N LYS A 357 -8.48 -4.77 -20.61
CA LYS A 357 -9.52 -4.17 -19.76
C LYS A 357 -9.15 -4.29 -18.28
N ALA A 358 -9.64 -3.37 -17.48
CA ALA A 358 -9.61 -3.52 -16.04
C ALA A 358 -10.39 -4.76 -15.60
N ALA A 359 -9.95 -5.40 -14.55
CA ALA A 359 -10.57 -6.60 -13.99
C ALA A 359 -10.86 -6.39 -12.50
N GLY A 360 -11.86 -7.09 -11.97
CA GLY A 360 -12.20 -7.06 -10.55
C GLY A 360 -11.05 -7.54 -9.66
N CYS A 361 -10.87 -6.86 -8.54
CA CYS A 361 -9.85 -7.18 -7.54
C CYS A 361 -10.47 -7.67 -6.24
N HIS A 362 -9.70 -8.42 -5.46
CA HIS A 362 -9.98 -8.61 -4.05
C HIS A 362 -9.72 -7.31 -3.25
N ALA A 363 -10.44 -7.19 -2.15
CA ALA A 363 -10.14 -6.23 -1.09
C ALA A 363 -10.14 -6.97 0.27
N PRO A 364 -9.47 -6.45 1.30
CA PRO A 364 -9.50 -7.06 2.62
C PRO A 364 -10.91 -7.20 3.20
N ILE A 365 -11.80 -6.24 2.88
CA ILE A 365 -13.23 -6.32 3.18
C ILE A 365 -14.01 -6.20 1.86
N LEU A 366 -14.97 -7.12 1.65
CA LEU A 366 -15.90 -7.09 0.54
C LEU A 366 -17.30 -6.77 1.03
N TYR A 367 -18.07 -6.04 0.21
CA TYR A 367 -19.49 -5.81 0.41
C TYR A 367 -20.29 -6.71 -0.52
N ASN A 368 -21.02 -7.66 0.05
CA ASN A 368 -21.91 -8.51 -0.72
C ASN A 368 -23.19 -7.72 -1.06
N THR A 369 -23.36 -7.38 -2.34
CA THR A 369 -24.46 -6.53 -2.81
C THR A 369 -25.82 -7.23 -2.77
N GLU A 370 -25.86 -8.57 -2.72
CA GLU A 370 -27.09 -9.37 -2.63
C GLU A 370 -27.56 -9.53 -1.19
N THR A 371 -26.65 -9.98 -0.28
CA THR A 371 -26.97 -10.16 1.15
C THR A 371 -26.86 -8.87 1.95
N ARG A 372 -26.18 -7.84 1.41
CA ARG A 372 -25.86 -6.58 2.07
C ARG A 372 -24.99 -6.73 3.31
N GLU A 373 -24.09 -7.69 3.30
CA GLU A 373 -23.18 -8.00 4.41
C GLU A 373 -21.74 -7.60 4.08
N LEU A 374 -21.00 -7.23 5.12
CA LEU A 374 -19.55 -7.06 5.03
C LEU A 374 -18.88 -8.43 5.24
N VAL A 375 -18.01 -8.80 4.32
CA VAL A 375 -17.24 -10.05 4.34
C VAL A 375 -15.77 -9.73 4.58
N PHE A 376 -15.26 -10.13 5.74
CA PHE A 376 -13.85 -10.00 6.09
C PHE A 376 -13.08 -11.18 5.49
N THR A 377 -12.24 -10.90 4.50
CA THR A 377 -11.48 -11.94 3.81
C THR A 377 -10.23 -12.35 4.61
N PRO A 378 -9.61 -13.49 4.31
CA PRO A 378 -8.34 -13.87 4.92
C PRO A 378 -7.24 -12.81 4.78
N ILE A 379 -7.27 -11.98 3.73
CA ILE A 379 -6.32 -10.88 3.50
C ILE A 379 -6.38 -9.87 4.64
N TYR A 380 -7.58 -9.48 5.11
CA TYR A 380 -7.77 -8.57 6.23
C TYR A 380 -6.99 -9.01 7.46
N TYR A 381 -7.07 -10.29 7.78
CA TYR A 381 -6.40 -10.85 8.95
C TYR A 381 -4.88 -10.98 8.76
N TYR A 382 -4.43 -11.37 7.56
CA TYR A 382 -3.01 -11.51 7.28
C TYR A 382 -2.29 -10.16 7.34
N ILE A 383 -2.86 -9.10 6.75
CA ILE A 383 -2.33 -7.73 6.92
C ILE A 383 -2.44 -7.30 8.39
N GLY A 384 -3.55 -7.65 9.05
CA GLY A 384 -3.79 -7.34 10.45
C GLY A 384 -2.77 -7.92 11.43
N HIS A 385 -2.13 -9.05 11.11
CA HIS A 385 -1.01 -9.60 11.89
C HIS A 385 0.20 -8.67 11.95
N PHE A 386 0.32 -7.75 11.01
CA PHE A 386 1.30 -6.67 11.05
C PHE A 386 0.68 -5.40 11.64
N SER A 387 -0.35 -4.87 10.99
CA SER A 387 -0.83 -3.51 11.25
C SER A 387 -1.42 -3.32 12.65
N LYS A 388 -2.07 -4.34 13.23
CA LYS A 388 -2.63 -4.28 14.59
C LYS A 388 -1.55 -4.19 15.67
N PHE A 389 -0.44 -4.88 15.47
CA PHE A 389 0.56 -5.08 16.52
C PHE A 389 1.81 -4.21 16.33
N VAL A 390 2.14 -3.83 15.11
CA VAL A 390 3.30 -2.99 14.79
C VAL A 390 2.89 -1.53 14.76
N GLN A 391 3.46 -0.73 15.67
CA GLN A 391 3.13 0.70 15.81
C GLN A 391 3.95 1.54 14.82
N ARG A 392 3.47 2.73 14.49
CA ARG A 392 4.29 3.72 13.80
C ARG A 392 5.53 4.02 14.62
N GLY A 393 6.68 4.14 13.94
CA GLY A 393 7.97 4.34 14.61
C GLY A 393 8.63 3.05 15.10
N ALA A 394 7.93 1.90 15.07
CA ALA A 394 8.55 0.60 15.36
C ALA A 394 9.78 0.39 14.46
N LYS A 395 10.82 -0.22 15.03
CA LYS A 395 12.02 -0.60 14.29
C LYS A 395 11.92 -2.06 13.84
N ARG A 396 12.14 -2.34 12.55
CA ARG A 396 12.38 -3.72 12.17
C ARG A 396 13.69 -4.18 12.83
N ILE A 397 13.67 -5.37 13.45
CA ILE A 397 14.84 -5.96 14.13
C ILE A 397 15.28 -7.24 13.47
N ALA A 398 16.52 -7.68 13.76
CA ALA A 398 17.08 -8.86 13.13
C ALA A 398 16.43 -10.16 13.60
N THR A 399 16.19 -11.05 12.64
CA THR A 399 15.82 -12.45 12.92
C THR A 399 16.69 -13.40 12.10
N THR A 400 17.00 -14.56 12.67
CA THR A 400 17.55 -15.69 11.90
C THR A 400 16.70 -16.92 12.15
N ARG A 401 16.65 -17.82 11.17
CA ARG A 401 15.83 -19.03 11.28
C ARG A 401 16.49 -20.22 10.58
N TYR A 402 16.23 -21.39 11.13
CA TYR A 402 16.50 -22.67 10.49
C TYR A 402 15.21 -23.50 10.49
N CYS A 403 14.27 -23.10 9.63
CA CYS A 403 13.00 -23.79 9.43
C CYS A 403 12.52 -23.54 8.00
N GLU A 404 12.24 -24.62 7.29
CA GLU A 404 11.59 -24.53 5.98
C GLU A 404 10.10 -24.18 6.13
N ASN A 405 9.54 -23.50 5.15
CA ASN A 405 8.12 -23.13 5.08
C ASN A 405 7.59 -22.24 6.24
N ILE A 406 8.49 -21.69 7.07
CA ILE A 406 8.13 -20.66 8.04
C ILE A 406 8.83 -19.36 7.63
N TYR A 407 8.06 -18.31 7.41
CA TYR A 407 8.51 -16.96 7.08
C TYR A 407 8.43 -16.10 8.33
N THR A 408 9.43 -15.25 8.59
CA THR A 408 9.49 -14.48 9.83
C THR A 408 9.99 -13.06 9.59
N VAL A 409 9.42 -12.11 10.34
CA VAL A 409 9.95 -10.76 10.51
C VAL A 409 9.61 -10.27 11.91
N ALA A 410 10.50 -9.48 12.51
CA ALA A 410 10.28 -8.94 13.84
C ALA A 410 10.45 -7.43 13.90
N PHE A 411 9.74 -6.83 14.87
CA PHE A 411 9.71 -5.40 15.11
C PHE A 411 9.82 -5.11 16.60
N LYS A 412 10.42 -3.98 16.95
CA LYS A 412 10.45 -3.42 18.28
C LYS A 412 9.64 -2.13 18.28
N ASN A 413 8.54 -2.12 18.97
CA ASN A 413 7.66 -0.97 19.10
C ASN A 413 8.30 0.15 19.93
N PRO A 414 7.82 1.41 19.83
CA PRO A 414 8.29 2.51 20.66
C PRO A 414 8.13 2.30 22.18
N ASP A 415 7.14 1.49 22.58
CA ASP A 415 6.91 1.10 23.98
C ASP A 415 7.86 -0.01 24.48
N GLY A 416 8.73 -0.51 23.60
CA GLY A 416 9.70 -1.57 23.87
C GLY A 416 9.16 -3.00 23.66
N SER A 417 7.88 -3.18 23.42
CA SER A 417 7.32 -4.50 23.08
C SER A 417 7.88 -5.03 21.76
N ILE A 418 8.17 -6.32 21.71
CA ILE A 418 8.68 -6.97 20.51
C ILE A 418 7.57 -7.78 19.87
N VAL A 419 7.37 -7.56 18.59
CA VAL A 419 6.38 -8.22 17.73
C VAL A 419 7.11 -9.12 16.75
N LEU A 420 6.93 -10.43 16.86
CA LEU A 420 7.42 -11.40 15.88
C LEU A 420 6.24 -11.94 15.08
N VAL A 421 6.23 -11.66 13.78
CA VAL A 421 5.24 -12.21 12.84
C VAL A 421 5.82 -13.44 12.17
N MET A 422 5.07 -14.53 12.21
CA MET A 422 5.43 -15.83 11.66
C MET A 422 4.32 -16.34 10.76
N MET A 423 4.65 -16.87 9.59
CA MET A 423 3.69 -17.49 8.67
C MET A 423 4.18 -18.87 8.24
N SER A 424 3.31 -19.87 8.31
CA SER A 424 3.55 -21.22 7.81
C SER A 424 2.82 -21.44 6.48
N THR A 425 3.56 -21.93 5.47
CA THR A 425 3.00 -22.41 4.20
C THR A 425 3.06 -23.94 4.09
N SER A 426 3.33 -24.62 5.18
CA SER A 426 3.40 -26.08 5.25
C SER A 426 1.99 -26.68 5.21
N HIS A 427 1.89 -27.87 4.62
CA HIS A 427 0.66 -28.70 4.69
C HIS A 427 0.58 -29.56 5.96
N ARG A 428 1.58 -29.45 6.86
CA ARG A 428 1.63 -30.19 8.13
C ARG A 428 2.06 -29.24 9.25
N GLU A 429 1.76 -29.63 10.46
CA GLU A 429 2.28 -28.96 11.65
C GLU A 429 3.80 -28.94 11.66
N LEU A 430 4.36 -27.79 12.03
CA LEU A 430 5.79 -27.61 12.17
C LEU A 430 6.17 -27.16 13.58
N PRO A 431 7.07 -27.88 14.27
CA PRO A 431 7.60 -27.40 15.53
C PRO A 431 8.47 -26.15 15.26
N ALA A 432 8.34 -25.16 16.13
CA ALA A 432 9.18 -23.96 16.10
C ALA A 432 9.66 -23.63 17.52
N VAL A 433 10.86 -23.09 17.63
CA VAL A 433 11.43 -22.60 18.88
C VAL A 433 11.82 -21.16 18.70
N VAL A 434 11.09 -20.25 19.32
CA VAL A 434 11.45 -18.83 19.36
C VAL A 434 12.45 -18.61 20.46
N ARG A 435 13.62 -18.09 20.14
CA ARG A 435 14.68 -17.71 21.08
C ARG A 435 14.89 -16.20 21.05
N HIS A 436 14.68 -15.60 22.21
CA HIS A 436 14.97 -14.18 22.46
C HIS A 436 15.76 -14.08 23.78
N ASN A 437 16.93 -13.52 23.73
CA ASN A 437 17.90 -13.55 24.85
C ASN A 437 18.17 -15.02 25.28
N ASP A 438 18.06 -15.30 26.57
CA ASP A 438 18.28 -16.64 27.15
C ASP A 438 16.96 -17.44 27.28
N VAL A 439 15.86 -16.93 26.71
CA VAL A 439 14.55 -17.56 26.79
C VAL A 439 14.22 -18.26 25.47
N CYS A 440 13.87 -19.55 25.57
CA CYS A 440 13.40 -20.35 24.46
C CYS A 440 11.93 -20.73 24.69
N THR A 441 11.07 -20.45 23.72
CA THR A 441 9.65 -20.84 23.78
C THR A 441 9.34 -21.78 22.64
N LYS A 442 8.81 -22.96 22.99
CA LYS A 442 8.36 -23.95 22.00
C LYS A 442 6.93 -23.68 21.61
N LEU A 443 6.67 -23.73 20.31
CA LEU A 443 5.31 -23.63 19.76
C LEU A 443 5.17 -24.55 18.55
N VAL A 444 3.93 -24.76 18.12
CA VAL A 444 3.60 -25.54 16.92
C VAL A 444 2.90 -24.62 15.96
N MET A 445 3.49 -24.42 14.77
CA MET A 445 2.85 -23.72 13.67
C MET A 445 1.88 -24.67 12.97
N GLN A 446 0.63 -24.27 12.91
CA GLN A 446 -0.39 -25.01 12.19
C GLN A 446 -0.18 -24.91 10.67
N PRO A 447 -0.71 -25.86 9.88
CA PRO A 447 -0.71 -25.73 8.42
C PRO A 447 -1.38 -24.44 7.96
N HIS A 448 -0.78 -23.77 6.96
CA HIS A 448 -1.36 -22.59 6.33
C HIS A 448 -1.84 -21.53 7.35
N SER A 449 -0.99 -21.20 8.32
CA SER A 449 -1.33 -20.33 9.44
C SER A 449 -0.42 -19.10 9.52
N MET A 450 -0.95 -18.06 10.15
CA MET A 450 -0.19 -16.88 10.56
C MET A 450 -0.28 -16.67 12.07
N VAL A 451 0.85 -16.37 12.70
CA VAL A 451 0.96 -16.19 14.15
C VAL A 451 1.74 -14.92 14.43
N THR A 452 1.18 -14.06 15.26
CA THR A 452 1.92 -12.94 15.86
C THR A 452 2.23 -13.28 17.31
N VAL A 453 3.49 -13.15 17.67
CA VAL A 453 4.02 -13.40 19.02
C VAL A 453 4.43 -12.07 19.62
N ILE A 454 3.95 -11.78 20.82
CA ILE A 454 4.37 -10.62 21.62
C ILE A 454 5.32 -11.13 22.70
N LEU A 455 6.60 -10.68 22.59
CA LEU A 455 7.71 -11.04 23.47
C LEU A 455 7.89 -10.03 24.59
#